data_895310847a527c63735583c28150e08c
#
_entry.id   895310847a527c63735583c28150e08c
#
_cell.length_a   1.000
_cell.length_b   1.000
_cell.length_c   1.000
_cell.angle_alpha   90.00
_cell.angle_beta   90.00
_cell.angle_gamma   90.00
#
_symmetry.space_group_name_H-M   'P 1'
#
loop_
_entity.id
_entity.type
_entity.pdbx_description
1 polymer ?
#
loop_
_entity_poly.entity_id
_entity_poly.type
_entity_poly.pdbx_seq_one_letter_code
_entity_poly.pdbx_strand_id
1 'polypeptide(L)'
;MANTLQLYFPMLRTRQQVLDEIEAKEKLRTTYNTWEEEEKKYFLDICTGARGVKMLYDGFFKAIFDPDVKPERLEELLSLLLNQKVKILKVLPNDGARIADESSLLIMDIVVQLEDGSIANVECQKIGYAFPGERAACYSSDLLLRQYKRVRGLKGKKFSYKDIKKVYSIIFYEKSPSLFHDFPEHYIHQSKQQTDTGIEIELLQEFLFIPLDIAKTICENKGIRNKLEAWLMFLADDRPEMIQRLVDAYPEFRLLYEEVYAICLNTERVMEMFSKELLELDRNTVQYMIDEMQDEIDAQKVQLQEKDIMLQEKDLENARLREEIEKLKKKI
;
A
#
# COMPACT_ATOMS: atom_id res chain seq x y z
N MET A 1 -6.55 -18.74 30.93
CA MET A 1 -7.60 -19.23 30.02
C MET A 1 -7.08 -19.02 28.59
N ALA A 2 -7.39 -19.97 27.68
CA ALA A 2 -7.07 -19.77 26.25
C ALA A 2 -7.86 -18.58 25.71
N ASN A 3 -7.22 -17.77 24.83
CA ASN A 3 -7.92 -16.70 24.14
C ASN A 3 -8.74 -17.25 22.96
N THR A 4 -9.55 -16.40 22.33
CA THR A 4 -10.46 -16.80 21.25
C THR A 4 -9.73 -17.48 20.10
N LEU A 5 -8.60 -16.94 19.62
CA LEU A 5 -7.84 -17.53 18.52
C LEU A 5 -7.15 -18.83 18.90
N GLN A 6 -6.72 -19.02 20.13
CA GLN A 6 -6.19 -20.30 20.60
C GLN A 6 -7.23 -21.43 20.57
N LEU A 7 -8.51 -21.11 20.76
CA LEU A 7 -9.59 -22.09 20.59
C LEU A 7 -9.78 -22.50 19.12
N TYR A 8 -9.63 -21.57 18.19
CA TYR A 8 -9.70 -21.81 16.74
C TYR A 8 -8.43 -22.46 16.18
N PHE A 9 -7.27 -22.08 16.73
CA PHE A 9 -5.94 -22.47 16.26
C PHE A 9 -5.12 -23.02 17.45
N PRO A 10 -5.33 -24.30 17.83
CA PRO A 10 -4.72 -24.89 19.04
C PRO A 10 -3.19 -24.96 19.02
N MET A 11 -2.54 -24.73 17.83
CA MET A 11 -1.10 -24.66 17.71
C MET A 11 -0.50 -23.40 18.35
N LEU A 12 -1.29 -22.37 18.61
CA LEU A 12 -0.81 -21.12 19.22
C LEU A 12 -0.29 -21.35 20.64
N ARG A 13 0.86 -20.74 20.92
CA ARG A 13 1.57 -20.88 22.18
C ARG A 13 1.02 -19.97 23.26
N THR A 14 1.28 -20.30 24.50
CA THR A 14 1.05 -19.39 25.62
C THR A 14 2.13 -18.30 25.68
N ARG A 15 1.80 -17.17 26.32
CA ARG A 15 2.75 -16.07 26.52
C ARG A 15 4.04 -16.54 27.23
N GLN A 16 3.89 -17.42 28.24
CA GLN A 16 5.04 -17.94 28.96
C GLN A 16 5.96 -18.76 28.07
N GLN A 17 5.41 -19.62 27.21
CA GLN A 17 6.22 -20.42 26.29
C GLN A 17 7.03 -19.54 25.30
N VAL A 18 6.46 -18.42 24.84
CA VAL A 18 7.17 -17.49 23.96
C VAL A 18 8.28 -16.76 24.72
N LEU A 19 8.00 -16.30 25.95
CA LEU A 19 8.99 -15.64 26.78
C LEU A 19 10.13 -16.56 27.19
N ASP A 20 9.83 -17.80 27.55
CA ASP A 20 10.85 -18.81 27.91
C ASP A 20 11.80 -19.06 26.72
N GLU A 21 11.28 -19.11 25.49
CA GLU A 21 12.10 -19.26 24.28
C GLU A 21 12.97 -18.01 24.02
N ILE A 22 12.44 -16.81 24.22
CA ILE A 22 13.18 -15.55 24.09
C ILE A 22 14.33 -15.51 25.10
N GLU A 23 14.06 -15.84 26.37
CA GLU A 23 15.08 -15.83 27.43
C GLU A 23 16.16 -16.89 27.22
N ALA A 24 15.80 -18.05 26.64
CA ALA A 24 16.72 -19.14 26.38
C ALA A 24 17.74 -18.82 25.27
N LYS A 25 17.47 -17.87 24.38
CA LYS A 25 18.30 -17.53 23.22
C LYS A 25 18.80 -16.08 23.32
N GLU A 26 20.11 -15.90 23.50
CA GLU A 26 20.74 -14.57 23.67
C GLU A 26 20.37 -13.58 22.55
N LYS A 27 20.39 -14.03 21.29
CA LYS A 27 20.03 -13.21 20.11
C LYS A 27 18.60 -12.67 20.24
N LEU A 28 17.62 -13.52 20.60
CA LEU A 28 16.22 -13.13 20.73
C LEU A 28 16.03 -12.16 21.90
N ARG A 29 16.63 -12.47 23.04
CA ARG A 29 16.59 -11.62 24.24
C ARG A 29 17.16 -10.25 23.96
N THR A 30 18.31 -10.17 23.28
CA THR A 30 18.93 -8.89 22.92
C THR A 30 18.02 -8.06 22.03
N THR A 31 17.48 -8.64 20.96
CA THR A 31 16.54 -7.94 20.06
C THR A 31 15.26 -7.53 20.79
N TYR A 32 14.65 -8.42 21.58
CA TYR A 32 13.43 -8.14 22.33
C TYR A 32 13.61 -6.98 23.32
N ASN A 33 14.79 -6.87 23.94
CA ASN A 33 15.09 -5.80 24.91
C ASN A 33 15.32 -4.42 24.25
N THR A 34 15.55 -4.36 22.93
CA THR A 34 15.64 -3.07 22.22
C THR A 34 14.28 -2.44 21.95
N TRP A 35 13.22 -3.20 22.04
CA TRP A 35 11.86 -2.75 21.74
C TRP A 35 11.21 -2.01 22.89
N GLU A 36 10.31 -1.08 22.55
CA GLU A 36 9.42 -0.42 23.50
C GLU A 36 8.39 -1.38 24.07
N GLU A 37 7.80 -1.04 25.21
CA GLU A 37 6.84 -1.92 25.90
C GLU A 37 5.58 -2.21 25.05
N GLU A 38 5.13 -1.27 24.24
CA GLU A 38 4.00 -1.46 23.32
C GLU A 38 4.34 -2.44 22.20
N GLU A 39 5.55 -2.36 21.66
CA GLU A 39 6.07 -3.26 20.64
C GLU A 39 6.22 -4.68 21.19
N LYS A 40 6.80 -4.83 22.38
CA LYS A 40 6.91 -6.11 23.10
C LYS A 40 5.55 -6.75 23.32
N LYS A 41 4.58 -5.93 23.76
CA LYS A 41 3.21 -6.39 23.97
C LYS A 41 2.60 -6.87 22.67
N TYR A 42 2.68 -6.06 21.62
CA TYR A 42 2.10 -6.38 20.30
C TYR A 42 2.73 -7.66 19.73
N PHE A 43 4.05 -7.80 19.78
CA PHE A 43 4.74 -9.02 19.36
C PHE A 43 4.24 -10.27 20.09
N LEU A 44 4.10 -10.19 21.42
CA LEU A 44 3.57 -11.31 22.20
C LEU A 44 2.10 -11.60 21.86
N ASP A 45 1.30 -10.56 21.63
CA ASP A 45 -0.12 -10.70 21.30
C ASP A 45 -0.31 -11.43 19.97
N ILE A 46 0.50 -11.15 18.94
CA ILE A 46 0.45 -11.89 17.65
C ILE A 46 0.97 -13.33 17.79
N CYS A 47 2.06 -13.55 18.54
CA CYS A 47 2.61 -14.90 18.74
C CYS A 47 1.70 -15.82 19.53
N THR A 48 0.80 -15.26 20.34
CA THR A 48 -0.13 -16.01 21.21
C THR A 48 -1.57 -16.02 20.71
N GLY A 49 -1.86 -15.28 19.63
CA GLY A 49 -3.22 -15.12 19.13
C GLY A 49 -4.13 -14.29 20.04
N ALA A 50 -3.59 -13.52 20.97
CA ALA A 50 -4.35 -12.49 21.67
C ALA A 50 -4.81 -11.39 20.70
N ARG A 51 -4.06 -11.23 19.62
CA ARG A 51 -4.36 -10.43 18.44
C ARG A 51 -3.98 -11.21 17.18
N GLY A 52 -4.64 -10.93 16.06
CA GLY A 52 -4.24 -11.44 14.76
C GLY A 52 -2.97 -10.79 14.24
N VAL A 53 -2.44 -11.34 13.18
CA VAL A 53 -1.28 -10.78 12.46
C VAL A 53 -1.76 -9.78 11.42
N LYS A 54 -1.09 -8.63 11.33
CA LYS A 54 -1.31 -7.69 10.22
C LYS A 54 -0.73 -8.27 8.92
N MET A 55 -1.62 -8.64 7.99
CA MET A 55 -1.22 -9.28 6.73
C MET A 55 -0.46 -8.35 5.79
N LEU A 56 -0.59 -7.03 5.94
CA LEU A 56 0.15 -6.05 5.17
C LEU A 56 1.61 -5.83 5.64
N TYR A 57 2.04 -6.51 6.70
CA TYR A 57 3.46 -6.56 7.02
C TYR A 57 4.20 -7.31 5.91
N ASP A 58 5.23 -6.68 5.34
CA ASP A 58 5.95 -7.16 4.15
C ASP A 58 6.34 -8.65 4.23
N GLY A 59 6.88 -9.07 5.39
CA GLY A 59 7.26 -10.45 5.59
C GLY A 59 6.10 -11.44 5.56
N PHE A 60 4.93 -11.08 6.12
CA PHE A 60 3.74 -11.94 6.10
C PHE A 60 3.05 -11.90 4.74
N PHE A 61 2.89 -10.71 4.15
CA PHE A 61 2.28 -10.56 2.84
C PHE A 61 3.02 -11.40 1.78
N LYS A 62 4.33 -11.24 1.68
CA LYS A 62 5.17 -12.01 0.74
C LYS A 62 5.16 -13.50 1.03
N ALA A 63 5.13 -13.93 2.30
CA ALA A 63 5.10 -15.35 2.64
C ALA A 63 3.76 -16.02 2.29
N ILE A 64 2.63 -15.32 2.44
CA ILE A 64 1.29 -15.87 2.19
C ILE A 64 0.94 -15.81 0.69
N PHE A 65 1.34 -14.74 0.01
CA PHE A 65 1.07 -14.52 -1.41
C PHE A 65 2.26 -14.86 -2.32
N ASP A 66 3.22 -15.64 -1.83
CA ASP A 66 4.36 -16.10 -2.64
C ASP A 66 3.88 -16.85 -3.88
N PRO A 67 4.03 -16.27 -5.09
CA PRO A 67 3.51 -16.88 -6.31
C PRO A 67 4.33 -18.07 -6.80
N ASP A 68 5.56 -18.25 -6.29
CA ASP A 68 6.39 -19.42 -6.60
C ASP A 68 5.99 -20.64 -5.77
N VAL A 69 5.32 -20.44 -4.63
CA VAL A 69 4.89 -21.50 -3.71
C VAL A 69 3.40 -21.81 -3.87
N LYS A 70 2.56 -20.78 -3.88
CA LYS A 70 1.09 -20.90 -3.93
C LYS A 70 0.48 -19.85 -4.85
N PRO A 71 0.69 -19.94 -6.17
CA PRO A 71 0.21 -18.94 -7.12
C PRO A 71 -1.30 -18.77 -7.10
N GLU A 72 -2.07 -19.82 -6.77
CA GLU A 72 -3.52 -19.82 -6.77
C GLU A 72 -4.15 -18.74 -5.87
N ARG A 73 -3.48 -18.34 -4.81
CA ARG A 73 -3.97 -17.29 -3.90
C ARG A 73 -3.96 -15.93 -4.55
N LEU A 74 -2.81 -15.58 -5.13
CA LEU A 74 -2.67 -14.33 -5.84
C LEU A 74 -3.49 -14.31 -7.13
N GLU A 75 -3.58 -15.44 -7.83
CA GLU A 75 -4.45 -15.63 -9.01
C GLU A 75 -5.93 -15.39 -8.67
N GLU A 76 -6.42 -15.93 -7.54
CA GLU A 76 -7.80 -15.72 -7.10
C GLU A 76 -8.05 -14.25 -6.77
N LEU A 77 -7.18 -13.63 -5.97
CA LEU A 77 -7.30 -12.22 -5.59
C LEU A 77 -7.27 -11.30 -6.83
N LEU A 78 -6.32 -11.52 -7.74
CA LEU A 78 -6.21 -10.76 -8.98
C LEU A 78 -7.41 -10.98 -9.89
N SER A 79 -7.93 -12.22 -9.96
CA SER A 79 -9.10 -12.52 -10.78
C SER A 79 -10.35 -11.79 -10.29
N LEU A 80 -10.52 -11.70 -8.98
CA LEU A 80 -11.62 -10.96 -8.36
C LEU A 80 -11.50 -9.44 -8.56
N LEU A 81 -10.30 -8.90 -8.41
CA LEU A 81 -10.04 -7.46 -8.57
C LEU A 81 -10.17 -7.00 -10.01
N LEU A 82 -9.66 -7.78 -10.95
CA LEU A 82 -9.67 -7.45 -12.38
C LEU A 82 -10.94 -7.92 -13.10
N ASN A 83 -11.84 -8.61 -12.38
CA ASN A 83 -13.07 -9.20 -12.91
C ASN A 83 -12.82 -10.03 -14.19
N GLN A 84 -11.72 -10.78 -14.21
CA GLN A 84 -11.35 -11.69 -15.29
C GLN A 84 -10.52 -12.84 -14.74
N LYS A 85 -10.52 -13.98 -15.44
CA LYS A 85 -9.70 -15.12 -15.05
C LYS A 85 -8.22 -14.78 -15.24
N VAL A 86 -7.46 -14.81 -14.15
CA VAL A 86 -6.03 -14.56 -14.14
C VAL A 86 -5.27 -15.85 -13.87
N LYS A 87 -4.18 -16.05 -14.61
CA LYS A 87 -3.19 -17.10 -14.37
C LYS A 87 -1.80 -16.50 -14.41
N ILE A 88 -0.99 -16.83 -13.43
CA ILE A 88 0.39 -16.36 -13.31
C ILE A 88 1.28 -17.26 -14.15
N LEU A 89 2.02 -16.65 -15.09
CA LEU A 89 3.01 -17.35 -15.90
C LEU A 89 4.34 -17.45 -15.16
N LYS A 90 4.76 -16.38 -14.51
CA LYS A 90 6.03 -16.31 -13.74
C LYS A 90 6.11 -15.07 -12.85
N VAL A 91 6.94 -15.17 -11.83
CA VAL A 91 7.37 -14.04 -11.01
C VAL A 91 8.42 -13.23 -11.77
N LEU A 92 8.36 -11.92 -11.64
CA LEU A 92 9.34 -10.99 -12.22
C LEU A 92 10.19 -10.37 -11.09
N PRO A 93 11.44 -9.96 -11.38
CA PRO A 93 12.23 -9.21 -10.41
C PRO A 93 11.49 -7.93 -9.97
N ASN A 94 11.44 -7.73 -8.67
CA ASN A 94 10.80 -6.58 -8.05
C ASN A 94 11.72 -5.35 -7.92
N ASP A 95 13.02 -5.51 -8.21
CA ASP A 95 13.97 -4.40 -8.21
C ASP A 95 13.76 -3.51 -9.43
N GLY A 96 13.42 -2.23 -9.20
CA GLY A 96 13.30 -1.21 -10.24
C GLY A 96 14.63 -0.87 -10.91
N ALA A 97 14.56 -0.22 -12.06
CA ALA A 97 15.73 0.40 -12.65
C ALA A 97 16.26 1.51 -11.72
N ARG A 98 17.58 1.55 -11.52
CA ARG A 98 18.24 2.71 -10.90
C ARG A 98 18.11 3.88 -11.87
N ILE A 99 17.17 4.78 -11.64
CA ILE A 99 16.89 5.92 -12.54
C ILE A 99 17.75 7.14 -12.18
N ALA A 100 18.26 7.19 -10.95
CA ALA A 100 19.17 8.25 -10.49
C ALA A 100 20.13 7.72 -9.44
N ASP A 101 21.25 8.41 -9.27
CA ASP A 101 22.29 8.08 -8.29
C ASP A 101 21.73 7.77 -6.89
N GLU A 102 22.04 6.56 -6.47
CA GLU A 102 22.32 6.08 -5.11
C GLU A 102 21.20 5.98 -4.05
N SER A 103 20.02 6.57 -4.11
CA SER A 103 19.14 6.56 -2.92
C SER A 103 17.69 6.11 -3.10
N SER A 104 17.16 5.97 -4.30
CA SER A 104 15.80 5.48 -4.48
C SER A 104 15.71 4.29 -5.42
N LEU A 105 15.95 3.10 -4.89
CA LEU A 105 15.50 1.88 -5.54
C LEU A 105 13.96 1.87 -5.50
N LEU A 106 13.33 1.80 -6.68
CA LEU A 106 11.92 1.45 -6.77
C LEU A 106 11.81 -0.05 -6.42
N ILE A 107 11.50 -0.36 -5.16
CA ILE A 107 11.26 -1.73 -4.72
C ILE A 107 9.75 -1.95 -4.73
N MET A 108 9.31 -2.93 -5.50
CA MET A 108 7.92 -3.37 -5.61
C MET A 108 7.70 -4.60 -4.72
N ASP A 109 6.47 -4.80 -4.22
CA ASP A 109 6.23 -5.94 -3.33
C ASP A 109 6.16 -7.26 -4.11
N ILE A 110 5.20 -7.40 -5.02
CA ILE A 110 5.06 -8.60 -5.85
C ILE A 110 4.80 -8.18 -7.30
N VAL A 111 5.66 -8.65 -8.22
CA VAL A 111 5.49 -8.42 -9.66
C VAL A 111 5.39 -9.75 -10.39
N VAL A 112 4.30 -9.95 -11.12
CA VAL A 112 4.05 -11.17 -11.87
C VAL A 112 3.72 -10.89 -13.33
N GLN A 113 4.13 -11.81 -14.21
CA GLN A 113 3.65 -11.85 -15.58
C GLN A 113 2.49 -12.85 -15.68
N LEU A 114 1.41 -12.40 -16.28
CA LEU A 114 0.22 -13.22 -16.53
C LEU A 114 0.34 -14.02 -17.85
N GLU A 115 -0.50 -15.04 -18.03
CA GLU A 115 -0.47 -15.91 -19.23
C GLU A 115 -0.74 -15.14 -20.53
N ASP A 116 -1.57 -14.09 -20.49
CA ASP A 116 -1.83 -13.22 -21.65
C ASP A 116 -0.65 -12.27 -21.98
N GLY A 117 0.40 -12.29 -21.16
CA GLY A 117 1.61 -11.49 -21.30
C GLY A 117 1.57 -10.16 -20.56
N SER A 118 0.45 -9.76 -19.97
CA SER A 118 0.34 -8.58 -19.13
C SER A 118 1.16 -8.73 -17.84
N ILE A 119 1.39 -7.62 -17.14
CA ILE A 119 2.12 -7.57 -15.88
C ILE A 119 1.17 -7.08 -14.80
N ALA A 120 1.16 -7.72 -13.64
CA ALA A 120 0.51 -7.22 -12.45
C ALA A 120 1.58 -6.91 -11.39
N ASN A 121 1.53 -5.68 -10.87
CA ASN A 121 2.28 -5.22 -9.72
C ASN A 121 1.30 -5.05 -8.56
N VAL A 122 1.60 -5.68 -7.43
CA VAL A 122 0.80 -5.61 -6.21
C VAL A 122 1.64 -4.95 -5.14
N GLU A 123 1.15 -3.83 -4.62
CA GLU A 123 1.80 -2.97 -3.62
C GLU A 123 0.96 -2.86 -2.37
N CYS A 124 1.59 -2.91 -1.20
CA CYS A 124 0.98 -2.66 0.09
C CYS A 124 1.54 -1.38 0.70
N GLN A 125 0.68 -0.38 0.91
CA GLN A 125 1.05 0.89 1.51
C GLN A 125 0.35 1.07 2.86
N LYS A 126 1.14 1.19 3.93
CA LYS A 126 0.63 1.30 5.31
C LYS A 126 0.10 2.69 5.62
N ILE A 127 0.75 3.70 5.07
CA ILE A 127 0.35 5.10 5.15
C ILE A 127 0.20 5.60 3.72
N GLY A 128 -0.97 6.17 3.40
CA GLY A 128 -1.19 6.81 2.11
C GLY A 128 -0.34 8.07 2.01
N TYR A 129 0.52 8.14 1.01
CA TYR A 129 1.26 9.36 0.70
C TYR A 129 0.33 10.43 0.14
N ALA A 130 0.71 11.70 0.29
CA ALA A 130 -0.01 12.82 -0.31
C ALA A 130 -0.09 12.73 -1.85
N PHE A 131 0.87 12.01 -2.47
CA PHE A 131 0.99 11.81 -3.94
C PHE A 131 0.83 10.34 -4.36
N PRO A 132 -0.34 9.74 -4.17
CA PRO A 132 -0.53 8.32 -4.49
C PRO A 132 -0.43 8.03 -5.99
N GLY A 133 -0.77 9.01 -6.85
CA GLY A 133 -0.73 8.87 -8.30
C GLY A 133 0.67 8.87 -8.87
N GLU A 134 1.52 9.76 -8.40
CA GLU A 134 2.88 9.96 -8.90
C GLU A 134 3.75 8.71 -8.66
N ARG A 135 3.70 8.16 -7.47
CA ARG A 135 4.42 6.93 -7.12
C ARG A 135 3.94 5.75 -7.97
N ALA A 136 2.62 5.56 -8.07
CA ALA A 136 2.03 4.50 -8.89
C ALA A 136 2.42 4.65 -10.38
N ALA A 137 2.42 5.88 -10.91
CA ALA A 137 2.83 6.17 -12.27
C ALA A 137 4.30 5.83 -12.52
N CYS A 138 5.20 6.15 -11.60
CA CYS A 138 6.63 5.81 -11.71
C CYS A 138 6.84 4.30 -11.78
N TYR A 139 6.21 3.53 -10.89
CA TYR A 139 6.32 2.06 -10.87
C TYR A 139 5.75 1.44 -12.15
N SER A 140 4.57 1.87 -12.56
CA SER A 140 3.93 1.39 -13.78
C SER A 140 4.77 1.69 -15.03
N SER A 141 5.38 2.89 -15.10
CA SER A 141 6.23 3.30 -16.22
C SER A 141 7.51 2.46 -16.30
N ASP A 142 8.15 2.16 -15.18
CA ASP A 142 9.32 1.29 -15.13
C ASP A 142 8.98 -0.12 -15.65
N LEU A 143 7.88 -0.69 -15.20
CA LEU A 143 7.41 -2.00 -15.66
C LEU A 143 7.09 -2.03 -17.14
N LEU A 144 6.45 -0.98 -17.65
CA LEU A 144 6.14 -0.84 -19.07
C LEU A 144 7.42 -0.78 -19.92
N LEU A 145 8.42 0.00 -19.50
CA LEU A 145 9.71 0.12 -20.18
C LEU A 145 10.53 -1.19 -20.10
N ARG A 146 10.50 -1.89 -18.99
CA ARG A 146 11.14 -3.22 -18.86
C ARG A 146 10.48 -4.23 -19.81
N GLN A 147 9.15 -4.22 -19.88
CA GLN A 147 8.41 -5.08 -20.81
C GLN A 147 8.81 -4.76 -22.25
N TYR A 148 8.81 -3.47 -22.65
CA TYR A 148 9.23 -3.02 -23.96
C TYR A 148 10.64 -3.52 -24.32
N LYS A 149 11.62 -3.28 -23.44
CA LYS A 149 13.02 -3.72 -23.67
C LYS A 149 13.09 -5.24 -23.89
N ARG A 150 12.42 -6.01 -23.05
CA ARG A 150 12.39 -7.48 -23.12
C ARG A 150 11.76 -7.98 -24.41
N VAL A 151 10.54 -7.52 -24.72
CA VAL A 151 9.78 -7.99 -25.90
C VAL A 151 10.47 -7.59 -27.19
N ARG A 152 11.01 -6.36 -27.25
CA ARG A 152 11.80 -5.90 -28.40
C ARG A 152 13.08 -6.74 -28.59
N GLY A 153 13.77 -7.06 -27.51
CA GLY A 153 14.96 -7.93 -27.56
C GLY A 153 14.64 -9.33 -28.10
N LEU A 154 13.52 -9.91 -27.66
CA LEU A 154 13.10 -11.24 -28.09
C LEU A 154 12.61 -11.29 -29.55
N LYS A 155 11.85 -10.29 -30.00
CA LYS A 155 11.26 -10.26 -31.35
C LYS A 155 12.13 -9.62 -32.43
N GLY A 156 13.12 -8.81 -32.04
CA GLY A 156 14.03 -8.11 -32.94
C GLY A 156 13.29 -7.34 -34.01
N LYS A 157 13.55 -7.63 -35.31
CA LYS A 157 12.92 -6.97 -36.45
C LYS A 157 11.41 -7.25 -36.60
N LYS A 158 10.88 -8.29 -35.92
CA LYS A 158 9.45 -8.63 -35.94
C LYS A 158 8.65 -7.94 -34.84
N PHE A 159 9.28 -7.09 -34.04
CA PHE A 159 8.63 -6.33 -32.95
C PHE A 159 7.57 -5.37 -33.51
N SER A 160 6.43 -5.34 -32.83
CA SER A 160 5.36 -4.35 -32.99
C SER A 160 4.97 -3.81 -31.62
N TYR A 161 4.55 -2.54 -31.52
CA TYR A 161 3.99 -2.00 -30.28
C TYR A 161 2.75 -2.74 -29.78
N LYS A 162 2.02 -3.44 -30.66
CA LYS A 162 0.91 -4.33 -30.29
C LYS A 162 1.35 -5.57 -29.47
N ASP A 163 2.64 -5.84 -29.42
CA ASP A 163 3.22 -6.94 -28.63
C ASP A 163 3.36 -6.56 -27.15
N ILE A 164 3.30 -5.27 -26.83
CA ILE A 164 3.33 -4.78 -25.46
C ILE A 164 1.93 -4.98 -24.87
N LYS A 165 1.88 -5.53 -23.66
CA LYS A 165 0.65 -5.85 -22.93
C LYS A 165 0.46 -4.91 -21.76
N LYS A 166 -0.72 -4.95 -21.17
CA LYS A 166 -1.10 -4.11 -20.03
C LYS A 166 -0.18 -4.29 -18.83
N VAL A 167 -0.05 -3.23 -18.06
CA VAL A 167 0.54 -3.21 -16.73
C VAL A 167 -0.57 -2.81 -15.76
N TYR A 168 -0.95 -3.72 -14.87
CA TYR A 168 -1.88 -3.49 -13.79
C TYR A 168 -1.09 -3.11 -12.55
N SER A 169 -1.37 -1.96 -11.97
CA SER A 169 -0.83 -1.52 -10.67
C SER A 169 -1.95 -1.57 -9.65
N ILE A 170 -1.85 -2.50 -8.71
CA ILE A 170 -2.82 -2.75 -7.65
C ILE A 170 -2.21 -2.30 -6.34
N ILE A 171 -2.79 -1.27 -5.72
CA ILE A 171 -2.28 -0.63 -4.52
C ILE A 171 -3.27 -0.78 -3.38
N PHE A 172 -2.87 -1.53 -2.36
CA PHE A 172 -3.61 -1.65 -1.10
C PHE A 172 -3.14 -0.59 -0.11
N TYR A 173 -4.06 0.17 0.46
CA TYR A 173 -3.78 1.14 1.52
C TYR A 173 -4.30 0.63 2.86
N GLU A 174 -3.44 0.49 3.87
CA GLU A 174 -3.89 0.24 5.26
C GLU A 174 -4.61 1.48 5.80
N LYS A 175 -4.00 2.65 5.61
CA LYS A 175 -4.60 3.97 5.84
C LYS A 175 -4.56 4.74 4.53
N SER A 176 -5.71 4.96 3.94
CA SER A 176 -5.81 5.58 2.64
C SER A 176 -5.72 7.11 2.70
N PRO A 177 -5.24 7.78 1.63
CA PRO A 177 -5.31 9.22 1.49
C PRO A 177 -6.72 9.77 1.63
N SER A 178 -6.85 11.00 2.15
CA SER A 178 -8.13 11.65 2.44
C SER A 178 -9.07 11.74 1.23
N LEU A 179 -8.52 11.88 0.03
CA LEU A 179 -9.30 11.96 -1.22
C LEU A 179 -10.22 10.74 -1.45
N PHE A 180 -9.87 9.55 -0.92
CA PHE A 180 -10.72 8.37 -1.04
C PHE A 180 -11.89 8.41 -0.05
N HIS A 181 -11.76 9.13 1.06
CA HIS A 181 -12.80 9.26 2.08
C HIS A 181 -13.99 10.12 1.64
N ASP A 182 -13.86 10.87 0.53
CA ASP A 182 -14.99 11.51 -0.14
C ASP A 182 -15.95 10.49 -0.77
N PHE A 183 -15.50 9.23 -0.91
CA PHE A 183 -16.28 8.12 -1.47
C PHE A 183 -16.39 6.94 -0.50
N PRO A 184 -17.01 7.10 0.69
CA PRO A 184 -16.97 6.11 1.78
C PRO A 184 -17.69 4.80 1.47
N GLU A 185 -18.47 4.73 0.39
CA GLU A 185 -19.16 3.53 -0.08
C GLU A 185 -18.36 2.73 -1.12
N HIS A 186 -17.15 3.21 -1.52
CA HIS A 186 -16.34 2.61 -2.55
C HIS A 186 -14.97 2.24 -1.99
N TYR A 187 -14.62 0.95 -2.06
CA TYR A 187 -13.32 0.42 -1.65
C TYR A 187 -12.47 -0.06 -2.82
N ILE A 188 -12.87 0.24 -4.06
CA ILE A 188 -12.07 0.05 -5.27
C ILE A 188 -12.24 1.28 -6.14
N HIS A 189 -11.12 1.90 -6.47
CA HIS A 189 -11.07 3.03 -7.40
C HIS A 189 -10.19 2.63 -8.59
N GLN A 190 -10.83 2.41 -9.73
CA GLN A 190 -10.12 2.07 -10.96
C GLN A 190 -9.89 3.33 -11.79
N SER A 191 -8.64 3.60 -12.10
CA SER A 191 -8.29 4.69 -13.00
C SER A 191 -8.64 4.32 -14.44
N LYS A 192 -9.33 5.23 -15.11
CA LYS A 192 -9.60 5.18 -16.55
C LYS A 192 -8.96 6.40 -17.22
N GLN A 193 -8.26 6.15 -18.32
CA GLN A 193 -7.65 7.23 -19.09
C GLN A 193 -8.57 7.57 -20.25
N GLN A 194 -8.98 8.84 -20.33
CA GLN A 194 -9.90 9.35 -21.34
C GLN A 194 -9.42 10.72 -21.80
N THR A 195 -9.62 11.01 -23.09
CA THR A 195 -9.36 12.35 -23.62
C THR A 195 -10.47 13.32 -23.20
N ASP A 196 -10.21 14.62 -23.30
CA ASP A 196 -11.20 15.69 -23.08
C ASP A 196 -12.41 15.61 -24.03
N THR A 197 -12.21 14.97 -25.19
CA THR A 197 -13.27 14.71 -26.18
C THR A 197 -14.06 13.43 -25.92
N GLY A 198 -13.71 12.66 -24.87
CA GLY A 198 -14.36 11.39 -24.53
C GLY A 198 -13.85 10.18 -25.33
N ILE A 199 -12.80 10.34 -26.13
CA ILE A 199 -12.18 9.21 -26.84
C ILE A 199 -11.38 8.38 -25.85
N GLU A 200 -11.66 7.09 -25.78
CA GLU A 200 -10.88 6.13 -25.00
C GLU A 200 -9.64 5.70 -25.79
N ILE A 201 -8.47 5.95 -25.21
CA ILE A 201 -7.18 5.52 -25.78
C ILE A 201 -6.55 4.58 -24.77
N GLU A 202 -6.27 3.34 -25.20
CA GLU A 202 -5.63 2.36 -24.36
C GLU A 202 -4.13 2.66 -24.19
N LEU A 203 -3.74 3.20 -23.02
CA LEU A 203 -2.35 3.54 -22.71
C LEU A 203 -1.59 2.40 -21.99
N LEU A 204 -2.18 1.23 -21.92
CA LEU A 204 -1.62 -0.01 -21.37
C LEU A 204 -1.34 0.03 -19.85
N GLN A 205 -1.62 1.11 -19.16
CA GLN A 205 -1.43 1.26 -17.72
C GLN A 205 -2.80 1.37 -17.05
N GLU A 206 -3.10 0.43 -16.16
CA GLU A 206 -4.32 0.43 -15.36
C GLU A 206 -3.97 0.44 -13.87
N PHE A 207 -4.65 1.29 -13.10
CA PHE A 207 -4.42 1.46 -11.68
C PHE A 207 -5.69 1.10 -10.92
N LEU A 208 -5.52 0.28 -9.87
CA LEU A 208 -6.54 -0.04 -8.91
C LEU A 208 -6.06 0.40 -7.53
N PHE A 209 -6.73 1.37 -6.96
CA PHE A 209 -6.49 1.86 -5.61
C PHE A 209 -7.52 1.24 -4.67
N ILE A 210 -7.07 0.58 -3.62
CA ILE A 210 -7.90 -0.22 -2.72
C ILE A 210 -7.71 0.27 -1.28
N PRO A 211 -8.55 1.23 -0.82
CA PRO A 211 -8.57 1.71 0.56
C PRO A 211 -9.15 0.63 1.48
N LEU A 212 -8.27 -0.11 2.18
CA LEU A 212 -8.67 -1.19 3.07
C LEU A 212 -9.36 -0.68 4.34
N ASP A 213 -9.06 0.51 4.82
CA ASP A 213 -9.76 1.18 5.92
C ASP A 213 -11.23 1.44 5.59
N ILE A 214 -11.53 1.85 4.34
CA ILE A 214 -12.91 1.99 3.85
C ILE A 214 -13.56 0.62 3.69
N ALA A 215 -12.87 -0.36 3.08
CA ALA A 215 -13.38 -1.73 2.95
C ALA A 215 -13.74 -2.33 4.32
N LYS A 216 -12.86 -2.15 5.30
CA LYS A 216 -13.09 -2.58 6.69
C LYS A 216 -14.36 -1.97 7.27
N THR A 217 -14.52 -0.66 7.16
CA THR A 217 -15.72 0.07 7.66
C THR A 217 -17.00 -0.44 7.00
N ILE A 218 -16.98 -0.67 5.68
CA ILE A 218 -18.13 -1.21 4.94
C ILE A 218 -18.47 -2.63 5.43
N CYS A 219 -17.48 -3.50 5.56
CA CYS A 219 -17.70 -4.89 6.00
C CYS A 219 -18.11 -4.97 7.49
N GLU A 220 -17.66 -4.07 8.34
CA GLU A 220 -18.15 -3.96 9.71
C GLU A 220 -19.65 -3.65 9.77
N ASN A 221 -20.11 -2.74 8.94
CA ASN A 221 -21.49 -2.28 8.93
C ASN A 221 -22.44 -3.22 8.17
N LYS A 222 -22.00 -3.80 7.06
CA LYS A 222 -22.85 -4.56 6.13
C LYS A 222 -22.54 -6.07 6.10
N GLY A 223 -21.53 -6.53 6.86
CA GLY A 223 -21.03 -7.90 6.82
C GLY A 223 -20.17 -8.17 5.57
N ILE A 224 -19.53 -9.34 5.55
CA ILE A 224 -18.72 -9.83 4.40
C ILE A 224 -19.68 -10.50 3.42
N ARG A 225 -19.90 -9.93 2.24
CA ARG A 225 -20.96 -10.31 1.30
C ARG A 225 -20.47 -11.18 0.14
N ASN A 226 -19.19 -11.15 -0.17
CA ASN A 226 -18.60 -11.87 -1.29
C ASN A 226 -17.13 -12.23 -1.02
N LYS A 227 -16.58 -13.06 -1.90
CA LYS A 227 -15.21 -13.58 -1.77
C LYS A 227 -14.14 -12.49 -1.84
N LEU A 228 -14.36 -11.43 -2.62
CA LEU A 228 -13.43 -10.31 -2.67
C LEU A 228 -13.38 -9.59 -1.32
N GLU A 229 -14.53 -9.29 -0.72
CA GLU A 229 -14.58 -8.70 0.61
C GLU A 229 -13.92 -9.61 1.66
N ALA A 230 -14.05 -10.93 1.52
CA ALA A 230 -13.34 -11.87 2.40
C ALA A 230 -11.82 -11.72 2.29
N TRP A 231 -11.27 -11.61 1.08
CA TRP A 231 -9.86 -11.33 0.87
C TRP A 231 -9.44 -9.95 1.41
N LEU A 232 -10.25 -8.91 1.18
CA LEU A 232 -9.95 -7.58 1.70
C LEU A 232 -9.96 -7.57 3.23
N MET A 233 -10.90 -8.27 3.87
CA MET A 233 -10.94 -8.39 5.34
C MET A 233 -9.76 -9.20 5.89
N PHE A 234 -9.33 -10.26 5.19
CA PHE A 234 -8.12 -11.00 5.54
C PHE A 234 -6.87 -10.09 5.55
N LEU A 235 -6.80 -9.14 4.62
CA LEU A 235 -5.70 -8.16 4.55
C LEU A 235 -5.83 -7.02 5.56
N ALA A 236 -7.07 -6.56 5.83
CA ALA A 236 -7.34 -5.32 6.54
C ALA A 236 -7.48 -5.46 8.05
N ASP A 237 -7.91 -6.63 8.55
CA ASP A 237 -8.35 -6.75 9.95
C ASP A 237 -7.64 -7.85 10.71
N ASP A 238 -6.97 -7.45 11.81
CA ASP A 238 -6.23 -8.33 12.71
C ASP A 238 -6.97 -8.62 14.04
N ARG A 239 -8.24 -8.20 14.16
CA ARG A 239 -9.03 -8.44 15.37
C ARG A 239 -9.53 -9.87 15.42
N PRO A 240 -9.37 -10.56 16.57
CA PRO A 240 -9.79 -11.96 16.76
C PRO A 240 -11.22 -12.24 16.36
N GLU A 241 -12.15 -11.32 16.66
CA GLU A 241 -13.58 -11.47 16.37
C GLU A 241 -13.86 -11.44 14.87
N MET A 242 -13.09 -10.63 14.09
CA MET A 242 -13.24 -10.57 12.65
C MET A 242 -12.60 -11.78 11.96
N ILE A 243 -11.46 -12.24 12.46
CA ILE A 243 -10.84 -13.49 12.01
C ILE A 243 -11.82 -14.66 12.19
N GLN A 244 -12.47 -14.73 13.35
CA GLN A 244 -13.48 -15.75 13.60
C GLN A 244 -14.65 -15.65 12.63
N ARG A 245 -15.24 -14.45 12.46
CA ARG A 245 -16.34 -14.22 11.52
C ARG A 245 -15.96 -14.59 10.10
N LEU A 246 -14.73 -14.24 9.69
CA LEU A 246 -14.22 -14.57 8.36
C LEU A 246 -14.10 -16.07 8.15
N VAL A 247 -13.53 -16.81 9.10
CA VAL A 247 -13.37 -18.27 9.03
C VAL A 247 -14.71 -18.99 9.09
N ASP A 248 -15.66 -18.47 9.87
CA ASP A 248 -17.01 -19.05 9.95
C ASP A 248 -17.81 -18.84 8.63
N ALA A 249 -17.65 -17.68 7.99
CA ALA A 249 -18.34 -17.37 6.73
C ALA A 249 -17.65 -18.00 5.50
N TYR A 250 -16.32 -18.10 5.52
CA TYR A 250 -15.46 -18.59 4.44
C TYR A 250 -14.43 -19.57 5.00
N PRO A 251 -14.81 -20.85 5.23
CA PRO A 251 -13.97 -21.84 5.91
C PRO A 251 -12.60 -22.10 5.27
N GLU A 252 -12.44 -21.84 3.98
CA GLU A 252 -11.16 -21.94 3.28
C GLU A 252 -10.10 -20.99 3.81
N PHE A 253 -10.47 -19.85 4.39
CA PHE A 253 -9.53 -18.93 5.04
C PHE A 253 -8.91 -19.51 6.30
N ARG A 254 -9.50 -20.55 6.88
CA ARG A 254 -8.92 -21.24 8.02
C ARG A 254 -7.51 -21.75 7.74
N LEU A 255 -7.31 -22.37 6.58
CA LEU A 255 -6.00 -22.88 6.16
C LEU A 255 -4.97 -21.75 6.00
N LEU A 256 -5.41 -20.58 5.52
CA LEU A 256 -4.54 -19.41 5.42
C LEU A 256 -4.07 -18.94 6.79
N TYR A 257 -4.98 -18.83 7.76
CA TYR A 257 -4.62 -18.45 9.13
C TYR A 257 -3.78 -19.51 9.83
N GLU A 258 -4.02 -20.80 9.58
CA GLU A 258 -3.16 -21.88 10.09
C GLU A 258 -1.71 -21.73 9.61
N GLU A 259 -1.51 -21.35 8.34
CA GLU A 259 -0.17 -21.09 7.81
C GLU A 259 0.45 -19.81 8.41
N VAL A 260 -0.33 -18.74 8.56
CA VAL A 260 0.13 -17.52 9.25
C VAL A 260 0.61 -17.86 10.65
N TYR A 261 -0.18 -18.64 11.41
CA TYR A 261 0.20 -19.01 12.76
C TYR A 261 1.32 -20.06 12.81
N ALA A 262 1.47 -20.90 11.77
CA ALA A 262 2.65 -21.75 11.64
C ALA A 262 3.94 -20.93 11.49
N ILE A 263 3.90 -19.81 10.77
CA ILE A 263 5.02 -18.85 10.73
C ILE A 263 5.27 -18.30 12.15
N CYS A 264 4.22 -17.97 12.90
CA CYS A 264 4.31 -17.43 14.26
C CYS A 264 4.89 -18.41 15.27
N LEU A 265 4.94 -19.72 14.97
CA LEU A 265 5.63 -20.71 15.82
C LEU A 265 7.16 -20.56 15.77
N ASN A 266 7.70 -19.95 14.74
CA ASN A 266 9.12 -19.66 14.65
C ASN A 266 9.42 -18.25 15.17
N THR A 267 9.69 -18.14 16.49
CA THR A 267 9.93 -16.87 17.18
C THR A 267 11.03 -16.03 16.51
N GLU A 268 12.13 -16.65 16.07
CA GLU A 268 13.23 -15.94 15.43
C GLU A 268 12.79 -15.31 14.10
N ARG A 269 12.11 -16.07 13.25
CA ARG A 269 11.61 -15.58 11.97
C ARG A 269 10.62 -14.43 12.14
N VAL A 270 9.65 -14.57 13.06
CA VAL A 270 8.67 -13.51 13.32
C VAL A 270 9.33 -12.27 13.91
N MET A 271 10.31 -12.44 14.79
CA MET A 271 11.09 -11.34 15.37
C MET A 271 11.87 -10.58 14.30
N GLU A 272 12.47 -11.27 13.32
CA GLU A 272 13.14 -10.64 12.19
C GLU A 272 12.16 -9.87 11.30
N MET A 273 11.01 -10.47 10.98
CA MET A 273 9.95 -9.81 10.21
C MET A 273 9.45 -8.56 10.92
N PHE A 274 9.19 -8.66 12.22
CA PHE A 274 8.67 -7.56 13.03
C PHE A 274 9.69 -6.43 13.21
N SER A 275 10.97 -6.74 13.45
CA SER A 275 12.02 -5.73 13.53
C SER A 275 12.21 -4.95 12.22
N LYS A 276 12.15 -5.63 11.08
CA LYS A 276 12.19 -4.96 9.77
C LYS A 276 11.00 -4.04 9.59
N GLU A 277 9.84 -4.50 10.00
CA GLU A 277 8.60 -3.75 9.91
C GLU A 277 8.63 -2.46 10.75
N LEU A 278 9.15 -2.53 11.98
CA LEU A 278 9.31 -1.35 12.83
C LEU A 278 10.23 -0.30 12.18
N LEU A 279 11.37 -0.74 11.62
CA LEU A 279 12.29 0.15 10.90
C LEU A 279 11.66 0.80 9.67
N GLU A 280 10.80 0.07 8.94
CA GLU A 280 10.08 0.63 7.79
C GLU A 280 8.99 1.62 8.21
N LEU A 281 8.27 1.34 9.29
CA LEU A 281 7.27 2.25 9.83
C LEU A 281 7.90 3.57 10.27
N ASP A 282 9.05 3.53 10.96
CA ASP A 282 9.78 4.72 11.36
C ASP A 282 10.21 5.54 10.15
N ARG A 283 10.82 4.88 9.14
CA ARG A 283 11.25 5.55 7.92
C ARG A 283 10.08 6.17 7.16
N ASN A 284 8.97 5.44 7.00
CA ASN A 284 7.79 5.91 6.28
C ASN A 284 7.10 7.04 7.03
N THR A 285 7.08 7.02 8.35
CA THR A 285 6.53 8.10 9.18
C THR A 285 7.34 9.38 9.00
N VAL A 286 8.67 9.29 9.02
CA VAL A 286 9.55 10.44 8.78
C VAL A 286 9.35 11.01 7.37
N GLN A 287 9.27 10.15 6.37
CA GLN A 287 9.04 10.59 4.98
C GLN A 287 7.66 11.26 4.84
N TYR A 288 6.63 10.69 5.42
CA TYR A 288 5.29 11.28 5.44
C TYR A 288 5.29 12.68 6.08
N MET A 289 5.97 12.85 7.22
CA MET A 289 6.10 14.15 7.87
C MET A 289 6.86 15.17 7.01
N ILE A 290 7.87 14.72 6.27
CA ILE A 290 8.62 15.58 5.33
C ILE A 290 7.69 16.02 4.20
N ASP A 291 6.92 15.11 3.63
CA ASP A 291 6.00 15.40 2.53
C ASP A 291 4.88 16.35 2.99
N GLU A 292 4.29 16.16 4.18
CA GLU A 292 3.30 17.09 4.76
C GLU A 292 3.88 18.49 4.98
N MET A 293 5.09 18.58 5.53
CA MET A 293 5.75 19.89 5.72
C MET A 293 6.05 20.56 4.37
N GLN A 294 6.41 19.81 3.34
CA GLN A 294 6.65 20.35 2.01
C GLN A 294 5.36 20.91 1.39
N ASP A 295 4.25 20.18 1.52
CA ASP A 295 2.93 20.64 1.05
C ASP A 295 2.50 21.92 1.76
N GLU A 296 2.74 22.02 3.07
CA GLU A 296 2.43 23.23 3.83
C GLU A 296 3.31 24.43 3.39
N ILE A 297 4.59 24.19 3.14
CA ILE A 297 5.51 25.20 2.59
C ILE A 297 5.03 25.69 1.21
N ASP A 298 4.61 24.80 0.34
CA ASP A 298 4.19 25.15 -1.01
C ASP A 298 2.83 25.88 -1.00
N ALA A 299 1.91 25.50 -0.12
CA ALA A 299 0.67 26.25 0.12
C ALA A 299 0.94 27.67 0.66
N GLN A 300 1.89 27.82 1.60
CA GLN A 300 2.29 29.13 2.11
C GLN A 300 2.97 30.00 1.04
N LYS A 301 3.77 29.41 0.13
CA LYS A 301 4.35 30.15 -0.99
C LYS A 301 3.28 30.72 -1.92
N VAL A 302 2.27 29.93 -2.25
CA VAL A 302 1.14 30.40 -3.07
C VAL A 302 0.43 31.57 -2.40
N GLN A 303 0.13 31.45 -1.10
CA GLN A 303 -0.50 32.55 -0.35
C GLN A 303 0.36 33.81 -0.29
N LEU A 304 1.68 33.66 -0.19
CA LEU A 304 2.61 34.79 -0.21
C LEU A 304 2.59 35.47 -1.59
N GLN A 305 2.61 34.71 -2.67
CA GLN A 305 2.51 35.28 -4.03
C GLN A 305 1.21 36.04 -4.26
N GLU A 306 0.08 35.52 -3.77
CA GLU A 306 -1.21 36.22 -3.85
C GLU A 306 -1.20 37.54 -3.06
N LYS A 307 -0.60 37.52 -1.85
CA LYS A 307 -0.44 38.74 -1.03
C LYS A 307 0.47 39.76 -1.67
N ASP A 308 1.56 39.32 -2.33
CA ASP A 308 2.48 40.22 -3.04
C ASP A 308 1.79 40.89 -4.23
N ILE A 309 0.96 40.16 -4.97
CA ILE A 309 0.14 40.72 -6.06
C ILE A 309 -0.83 41.77 -5.51
N MET A 310 -1.56 41.46 -4.43
CA MET A 310 -2.47 42.41 -3.78
C MET A 310 -1.74 43.66 -3.25
N LEU A 311 -0.52 43.51 -2.73
CA LEU A 311 0.31 44.63 -2.28
C LEU A 311 0.68 45.51 -3.44
N GLN A 312 1.14 44.96 -4.56
CA GLN A 312 1.47 45.70 -5.78
C GLN A 312 0.27 46.48 -6.32
N GLU A 313 -0.93 45.87 -6.34
CA GLU A 313 -2.16 46.57 -6.75
C GLU A 313 -2.50 47.73 -5.84
N LYS A 314 -2.39 47.56 -4.51
CA LYS A 314 -2.59 48.63 -3.53
C LYS A 314 -1.55 49.76 -3.65
N ASP A 315 -0.32 49.44 -3.92
CA ASP A 315 0.74 50.46 -4.12
C ASP A 315 0.46 51.28 -5.38
N LEU A 316 0.00 50.66 -6.46
CA LEU A 316 -0.42 51.35 -7.67
C LEU A 316 -1.64 52.26 -7.41
N GLU A 317 -2.62 51.78 -6.67
CA GLU A 317 -3.81 52.57 -6.27
C GLU A 317 -3.38 53.77 -5.39
N ASN A 318 -2.53 53.55 -4.40
CA ASN A 318 -2.01 54.59 -3.55
C ASN A 318 -1.22 55.64 -4.35
N ALA A 319 -0.44 55.23 -5.34
CA ALA A 319 0.29 56.16 -6.23
C ALA A 319 -0.70 57.04 -7.03
N ARG A 320 -1.78 56.43 -7.60
CA ARG A 320 -2.83 57.15 -8.31
C ARG A 320 -3.54 58.16 -7.40
N LEU A 321 -3.91 57.78 -6.19
CA LEU A 321 -4.58 58.62 -5.22
C LEU A 321 -3.67 59.79 -4.79
N ARG A 322 -2.37 59.59 -4.63
CA ARG A 322 -1.40 60.67 -4.34
C ARG A 322 -1.32 61.68 -5.47
N GLU A 323 -1.28 61.20 -6.74
CA GLU A 323 -1.30 62.12 -7.89
C GLU A 323 -2.61 62.93 -7.97
N GLU A 324 -3.74 62.31 -7.65
CA GLU A 324 -5.05 63.01 -7.63
C GLU A 324 -5.12 64.07 -6.53
N ILE A 325 -4.64 63.75 -5.36
CA ILE A 325 -4.52 64.71 -4.24
C ILE A 325 -3.60 65.89 -4.64
N GLU A 326 -2.48 65.66 -5.30
CA GLU A 326 -1.61 66.73 -5.76
C GLU A 326 -2.27 67.62 -6.85
N LYS A 327 -3.01 67.02 -7.76
CA LYS A 327 -3.79 67.76 -8.74
C LYS A 327 -4.90 68.61 -8.12
N LEU A 328 -5.55 68.11 -7.10
CA LEU A 328 -6.56 68.87 -6.34
C LEU A 328 -5.95 70.01 -5.53
N LYS A 329 -4.80 69.80 -4.89
CA LYS A 329 -4.07 70.87 -4.14
C LYS A 329 -3.60 71.99 -5.02
N LYS A 330 -3.31 71.77 -6.30
CA LYS A 330 -2.90 72.80 -7.30
C LYS A 330 -4.08 73.62 -7.85
N LYS A 331 -5.34 73.16 -7.60
CA LYS A 331 -6.56 73.84 -8.04
C LYS A 331 -7.20 74.74 -6.97
N ILE A 332 -6.72 74.69 -5.76
CA ILE A 332 -7.03 75.55 -4.62
C ILE A 332 -5.95 76.63 -4.50
#